data_4f1d08376a15dc96798a4fd7df49abda
#
_entry.id   4f1d08376a15dc96798a4fd7df49abda
#
_cell.length_a   1.000
_cell.length_b   1.000
_cell.length_c   1.000
_cell.angle_alpha   90.00
_cell.angle_beta   90.00
_cell.angle_gamma   90.00
#
_symmetry.space_group_name_H-M   'P 1'
#
loop_
_entity.id
_entity.type
_entity.pdbx_description
1 polymer ?
#
loop_
_entity_poly.entity_id
_entity_poly.type
_entity_poly.pdbx_seq_one_letter_code
_entity_poly.pdbx_strand_id
1 'polypeptide(L)'
;MKKTVTVLLGAALCVAAASCAEGPQKRNDRMETKNSLTEQEKAAGILTAEVMWKMGRVGGSVLSPDGRTVLYTVTRYDMEQNKGTTDIWSVPAGGGKAVRVTDPGSNESSVQWSADGKKIYFLSDRTGSGQVWSAAPSGNNLAQVTDIEGGVEGFSVSPSGDRILYIKRVPVVKRSSSELYSDLGRSKAKIYDDLMERHWDYWDDGSADGE
;
A
#
# COMPACT_ATOMS: atom_id res chain seq x y z
N MET A 1 -53.82 -41.79 40.26
CA MET A 1 -52.37 -41.61 40.44
C MET A 1 -51.79 -40.89 39.20
N LYS A 2 -51.60 -39.59 39.31
CA LYS A 2 -51.02 -38.76 38.22
C LYS A 2 -49.53 -38.63 38.49
N LYS A 3 -48.67 -39.08 37.58
CA LYS A 3 -47.21 -38.91 37.64
C LYS A 3 -46.86 -37.59 36.94
N THR A 4 -46.37 -36.64 37.68
CA THR A 4 -45.82 -35.38 37.16
C THR A 4 -44.39 -35.62 36.74
N VAL A 5 -44.07 -35.37 35.48
CA VAL A 5 -42.70 -35.37 34.97
C VAL A 5 -42.19 -33.94 34.95
N THR A 6 -41.20 -33.68 35.78
CA THR A 6 -40.49 -32.37 35.82
C THR A 6 -39.37 -32.45 34.82
N VAL A 7 -39.42 -31.61 33.75
CA VAL A 7 -38.35 -31.41 32.81
C VAL A 7 -37.48 -30.27 33.30
N LEU A 8 -36.25 -30.58 33.68
CA LEU A 8 -35.22 -29.59 33.98
C LEU A 8 -34.62 -29.11 32.65
N LEU A 9 -34.92 -27.87 32.25
CA LEU A 9 -34.22 -27.19 31.20
C LEU A 9 -32.86 -26.71 31.74
N GLY A 10 -31.78 -27.40 31.35
CA GLY A 10 -30.41 -26.89 31.54
C GLY A 10 -30.12 -25.77 30.56
N ALA A 11 -30.00 -24.54 31.07
CA ALA A 11 -29.52 -23.44 30.30
C ALA A 11 -27.99 -23.60 30.11
N ALA A 12 -27.55 -24.03 28.92
CA ALA A 12 -26.16 -23.99 28.53
C ALA A 12 -25.78 -22.54 28.23
N LEU A 13 -25.01 -21.94 29.16
CA LEU A 13 -24.42 -20.62 28.98
C LEU A 13 -23.26 -20.75 27.97
N CYS A 14 -23.54 -20.53 26.68
CA CYS A 14 -22.50 -20.32 25.68
C CYS A 14 -21.80 -18.99 25.95
N VAL A 15 -20.68 -19.02 26.66
CA VAL A 15 -19.74 -17.90 26.67
C VAL A 15 -19.11 -17.84 25.29
N ALA A 16 -19.71 -17.08 24.39
CA ALA A 16 -19.06 -16.68 23.16
C ALA A 16 -17.89 -15.76 23.57
N ALA A 17 -16.68 -16.30 23.56
CA ALA A 17 -15.47 -15.49 23.57
C ALA A 17 -15.51 -14.62 22.30
N ALA A 18 -15.98 -13.39 22.46
CA ALA A 18 -15.84 -12.36 21.45
C ALA A 18 -14.34 -12.07 21.32
N SER A 19 -13.68 -12.77 20.42
CA SER A 19 -12.40 -12.36 19.88
C SER A 19 -12.68 -11.03 19.17
N CYS A 20 -12.55 -9.91 19.87
CA CYS A 20 -12.50 -8.61 19.24
C CYS A 20 -11.26 -8.58 18.35
N ALA A 21 -11.43 -8.95 17.09
CA ALA A 21 -10.46 -8.59 16.07
C ALA A 21 -10.35 -7.07 16.13
N GLU A 22 -9.21 -6.56 16.59
CA GLU A 22 -8.93 -5.13 16.57
C GLU A 22 -9.09 -4.66 15.13
N GLY A 23 -10.04 -3.74 14.90
CA GLY A 23 -10.30 -3.19 13.57
C GLY A 23 -9.04 -2.51 12.99
N PRO A 24 -8.99 -2.28 11.69
CA PRO A 24 -7.82 -1.69 11.01
C PRO A 24 -7.29 -0.43 11.70
N GLN A 25 -8.19 0.42 12.20
CA GLN A 25 -7.85 1.67 12.89
C GLN A 25 -6.99 1.43 14.15
N LYS A 26 -7.37 0.49 15.02
CA LYS A 26 -6.62 0.20 16.25
C LYS A 26 -5.25 -0.43 15.99
N ARG A 27 -5.15 -1.23 14.93
CA ARG A 27 -3.88 -1.82 14.53
C ARG A 27 -2.88 -0.76 14.05
N ASN A 28 -3.38 0.30 13.45
CA ASN A 28 -2.62 1.43 12.94
C ASN A 28 -2.09 2.36 14.01
N ASP A 29 -2.94 2.74 14.95
CA ASP A 29 -2.53 3.58 16.08
C ASP A 29 -1.42 2.88 16.88
N ARG A 30 -1.48 1.54 16.95
CA ARG A 30 -0.46 0.73 17.61
C ARG A 30 0.86 0.68 16.83
N MET A 31 0.81 0.67 15.50
CA MET A 31 2.02 0.70 14.65
C MET A 31 2.68 2.07 14.65
N GLU A 32 1.89 3.15 14.65
CA GLU A 32 2.40 4.52 14.78
C GLU A 32 3.07 4.77 16.13
N THR A 33 2.46 4.30 17.23
CA THR A 33 3.05 4.45 18.57
C THR A 33 4.31 3.61 18.75
N LYS A 34 4.36 2.41 18.17
CA LYS A 34 5.52 1.51 18.29
C LYS A 34 6.74 2.02 17.51
N ASN A 35 6.51 2.66 16.36
CA ASN A 35 7.56 3.18 15.49
C ASN A 35 7.79 4.70 15.65
N SER A 36 7.22 5.34 16.67
CA SER A 36 7.50 6.74 16.96
C SER A 36 8.70 6.89 17.89
N LEU A 37 9.44 7.98 17.72
CA LEU A 37 10.52 8.35 18.63
C LEU A 37 9.95 8.64 20.02
N THR A 38 10.53 8.05 21.03
CA THR A 38 10.26 8.37 22.43
C THR A 38 10.81 9.74 22.79
N GLU A 39 10.29 10.37 23.82
CA GLU A 39 10.81 11.67 24.32
C GLU A 39 12.26 11.55 24.81
N GLN A 40 12.65 10.37 25.32
CA GLN A 40 14.04 10.09 25.73
C GLN A 40 14.98 10.04 24.52
N GLU A 41 14.58 9.39 23.43
CA GLU A 41 15.36 9.33 22.18
C GLU A 41 15.50 10.73 21.55
N LYS A 42 14.44 11.53 21.57
CA LYS A 42 14.49 12.92 21.11
C LYS A 42 15.43 13.78 21.97
N ALA A 43 15.34 13.63 23.30
CA ALA A 43 16.16 14.40 24.24
C ALA A 43 17.64 13.99 24.20
N ALA A 44 17.94 12.71 23.92
CA ALA A 44 19.31 12.23 23.81
C ALA A 44 20.07 12.85 22.63
N GLY A 45 19.38 13.24 21.57
CA GLY A 45 19.98 13.84 20.38
C GLY A 45 20.98 12.95 19.64
N ILE A 46 20.93 11.63 19.89
CA ILE A 46 21.83 10.64 19.28
C ILE A 46 21.09 9.87 18.22
N LEU A 47 21.64 9.82 17.01
CA LEU A 47 21.12 9.03 15.91
C LEU A 47 21.71 7.60 15.97
N THR A 48 20.93 6.66 16.51
CA THR A 48 21.26 5.23 16.44
C THR A 48 20.56 4.58 15.22
N ALA A 49 20.95 3.34 14.88
CA ALA A 49 20.28 2.59 13.83
C ALA A 49 18.77 2.42 14.12
N GLU A 50 18.41 2.13 15.37
CA GLU A 50 17.03 1.97 15.82
C GLU A 50 16.23 3.28 15.67
N VAL A 51 16.82 4.40 16.10
CA VAL A 51 16.23 5.74 15.93
C VAL A 51 16.00 6.06 14.46
N MET A 52 16.98 5.76 13.61
CA MET A 52 16.88 6.00 12.17
C MET A 52 15.74 5.19 11.51
N TRP A 53 15.52 3.94 11.95
CA TRP A 53 14.41 3.12 11.43
C TRP A 53 13.03 3.58 11.92
N LYS A 54 12.94 4.26 13.05
CA LYS A 54 11.69 4.85 13.55
C LYS A 54 11.28 6.13 12.81
N MET A 55 12.20 6.76 12.07
CA MET A 55 11.88 7.97 11.32
C MET A 55 11.03 7.65 10.09
N GLY A 56 9.94 8.41 9.90
CA GLY A 56 9.19 8.41 8.66
C GLY A 56 10.02 9.06 7.54
N ARG A 57 10.07 8.42 6.39
CA ARG A 57 10.78 8.92 5.22
C ARG A 57 9.81 9.63 4.30
N VAL A 58 9.98 10.94 4.18
CA VAL A 58 9.17 11.77 3.29
C VAL A 58 9.63 11.55 1.86
N GLY A 59 8.67 11.23 0.99
CA GLY A 59 8.88 11.02 -0.44
C GLY A 59 8.34 12.16 -1.30
N GLY A 60 7.86 11.83 -2.50
CA GLY A 60 7.36 12.79 -3.47
C GLY A 60 6.22 13.66 -2.93
N SER A 61 6.20 14.93 -3.33
CA SER A 61 5.19 15.89 -2.94
C SER A 61 4.58 16.60 -4.14
N VAL A 62 3.28 16.95 -4.04
CA VAL A 62 2.55 17.70 -5.07
C VAL A 62 1.67 18.77 -4.43
N LEU A 63 1.70 19.96 -5.01
CA LEU A 63 0.88 21.09 -4.58
C LEU A 63 -0.51 21.02 -5.26
N SER A 64 -1.55 21.33 -4.51
CA SER A 64 -2.90 21.42 -5.07
C SER A 64 -3.00 22.54 -6.13
N PRO A 65 -3.93 22.43 -7.09
CA PRO A 65 -4.10 23.47 -8.13
C PRO A 65 -4.38 24.88 -7.59
N ASP A 66 -5.00 24.98 -6.41
CA ASP A 66 -5.28 26.26 -5.74
C ASP A 66 -4.10 26.76 -4.87
N GLY A 67 -3.00 26.01 -4.81
CA GLY A 67 -1.79 26.37 -4.06
C GLY A 67 -1.91 26.28 -2.53
N ARG A 68 -2.96 25.68 -1.98
CA ARG A 68 -3.26 25.72 -0.55
C ARG A 68 -2.90 24.45 0.22
N THR A 69 -2.80 23.31 -0.47
CA THR A 69 -2.55 22.01 0.17
C THR A 69 -1.43 21.27 -0.52
N VAL A 70 -0.51 20.72 0.25
CA VAL A 70 0.54 19.82 -0.23
C VAL A 70 0.16 18.39 0.15
N LEU A 71 0.14 17.50 -0.84
CA LEU A 71 0.15 16.05 -0.62
C LEU A 71 1.59 15.56 -0.71
N TYR A 72 1.93 14.58 0.13
CA TYR A 72 3.23 13.95 0.11
C TYR A 72 3.13 12.53 0.64
N THR A 73 4.11 11.70 0.33
CA THR A 73 4.16 10.33 0.82
C THR A 73 5.08 10.22 2.03
N VAL A 74 4.75 9.30 2.95
CA VAL A 74 5.60 8.95 4.08
C VAL A 74 5.73 7.44 4.14
N THR A 75 6.94 6.94 4.02
CA THR A 75 7.27 5.52 4.22
C THR A 75 7.68 5.28 5.67
N ARG A 76 7.10 4.29 6.31
CA ARG A 76 7.46 3.80 7.64
C ARG A 76 7.81 2.33 7.58
N TYR A 77 8.75 1.90 8.42
CA TYR A 77 9.23 0.52 8.44
C TYR A 77 8.83 -0.16 9.74
N ASP A 78 8.32 -1.36 9.63
CA ASP A 78 8.17 -2.29 10.75
C ASP A 78 9.32 -3.30 10.71
N MET A 79 10.25 -3.17 11.64
CA MET A 79 11.46 -3.99 11.70
C MET A 79 11.16 -5.44 12.10
N GLU A 80 10.10 -5.70 12.86
CA GLU A 80 9.72 -7.06 13.24
C GLU A 80 9.13 -7.83 12.06
N GLN A 81 8.35 -7.13 11.22
CA GLN A 81 7.75 -7.72 10.03
C GLN A 81 8.66 -7.61 8.80
N ASN A 82 9.80 -6.91 8.92
CA ASN A 82 10.68 -6.58 7.79
C ASN A 82 9.90 -6.00 6.60
N LYS A 83 8.98 -5.07 6.89
CA LYS A 83 8.07 -4.52 5.91
C LYS A 83 8.04 -2.99 6.00
N GLY A 84 8.09 -2.33 4.84
CA GLY A 84 7.78 -0.92 4.68
C GLY A 84 6.34 -0.72 4.22
N THR A 85 5.70 0.35 4.68
CA THR A 85 4.41 0.84 4.17
C THR A 85 4.51 2.32 3.87
N THR A 86 3.89 2.74 2.79
CA THR A 86 3.91 4.12 2.32
C THR A 86 2.49 4.66 2.27
N ASP A 87 2.24 5.76 2.96
CA ASP A 87 0.93 6.42 3.03
C ASP A 87 1.00 7.82 2.43
N ILE A 88 -0.14 8.32 1.94
CA ILE A 88 -0.31 9.70 1.50
C ILE A 88 -0.75 10.56 2.68
N TRP A 89 -0.10 11.70 2.85
CA TRP A 89 -0.37 12.71 3.85
C TRP A 89 -0.68 14.05 3.19
N SER A 90 -1.44 14.87 3.88
CA SER A 90 -1.73 16.25 3.49
C SER A 90 -1.29 17.22 4.56
N VAL A 91 -0.83 18.40 4.14
CA VAL A 91 -0.52 19.52 5.01
C VAL A 91 -0.90 20.84 4.31
N PRO A 92 -1.41 21.86 5.02
CA PRO A 92 -1.60 23.18 4.44
C PRO A 92 -0.27 23.76 3.93
N ALA A 93 -0.27 24.38 2.76
CA ALA A 93 0.95 24.97 2.16
C ALA A 93 1.58 26.06 3.02
N GLY A 94 0.77 26.78 3.81
CA GLY A 94 1.25 27.76 4.80
C GLY A 94 1.73 27.17 6.12
N GLY A 95 1.82 25.84 6.22
CA GLY A 95 2.18 25.14 7.47
C GLY A 95 0.95 24.78 8.30
N GLY A 96 1.14 23.89 9.27
CA GLY A 96 0.07 23.42 10.14
C GLY A 96 0.17 21.93 10.42
N LYS A 97 -0.93 21.35 10.90
CA LYS A 97 -1.00 19.93 11.24
C LYS A 97 -1.11 19.07 9.98
N ALA A 98 -0.20 18.12 9.84
CA ALA A 98 -0.31 17.10 8.81
C ALA A 98 -1.40 16.07 9.16
N VAL A 99 -2.12 15.60 8.15
CA VAL A 99 -3.19 14.61 8.28
C VAL A 99 -2.93 13.48 7.29
N ARG A 100 -3.05 12.22 7.74
CA ARG A 100 -2.98 11.08 6.86
C ARG A 100 -4.26 10.99 6.02
N VAL A 101 -4.09 10.76 4.72
CA VAL A 101 -5.17 10.72 3.73
C VAL A 101 -5.58 9.29 3.41
N THR A 102 -4.61 8.37 3.34
CA THR A 102 -4.86 6.96 3.01
C THR A 102 -4.82 6.07 4.24
N ASP A 103 -5.58 4.96 4.17
CA ASP A 103 -5.54 3.94 5.20
C ASP A 103 -4.28 3.08 5.05
N PRO A 104 -3.63 2.73 6.17
CA PRO A 104 -2.43 1.93 6.14
C PRO A 104 -2.70 0.46 5.80
N GLY A 105 -1.65 -0.19 5.30
CA GLY A 105 -1.65 -1.62 4.97
C GLY A 105 -1.33 -1.90 3.51
N SER A 106 -1.38 -0.89 2.67
CA SER A 106 -0.94 -0.89 1.28
C SER A 106 0.19 0.12 1.07
N ASN A 107 0.80 0.10 -0.11
CA ASN A 107 1.80 1.08 -0.51
C ASN A 107 1.19 2.03 -1.52
N GLU A 108 1.18 3.31 -1.19
CA GLU A 108 0.72 4.38 -2.05
C GLU A 108 1.90 5.16 -2.63
N SER A 109 1.84 5.43 -3.93
CA SER A 109 2.88 6.20 -4.62
C SER A 109 2.29 7.06 -5.75
N SER A 110 3.13 7.87 -6.37
CA SER A 110 2.78 8.63 -7.59
C SER A 110 1.51 9.47 -7.46
N VAL A 111 1.32 10.15 -6.31
CA VAL A 111 0.12 10.95 -6.07
C VAL A 111 0.03 12.14 -7.04
N GLN A 112 -1.15 12.35 -7.61
CA GLN A 112 -1.47 13.45 -8.51
C GLN A 112 -2.81 14.07 -8.14
N TRP A 113 -2.98 15.37 -8.39
CA TRP A 113 -4.25 16.07 -8.27
C TRP A 113 -5.03 15.99 -9.59
N SER A 114 -6.36 15.95 -9.50
CA SER A 114 -7.19 16.36 -10.63
C SER A 114 -7.01 17.86 -10.88
N ALA A 115 -7.20 18.30 -12.13
CA ALA A 115 -7.03 19.70 -12.49
C ALA A 115 -7.96 20.66 -11.72
N ASP A 116 -9.15 20.17 -11.33
CA ASP A 116 -10.13 20.92 -10.53
C ASP A 116 -9.88 20.83 -9.01
N GLY A 117 -8.87 20.09 -8.57
CA GLY A 117 -8.51 19.90 -7.16
C GLY A 117 -9.50 19.08 -6.34
N LYS A 118 -10.54 18.50 -6.95
CA LYS A 118 -11.58 17.76 -6.22
C LYS A 118 -11.26 16.30 -5.97
N LYS A 119 -10.31 15.76 -6.71
CA LYS A 119 -9.83 14.37 -6.57
C LYS A 119 -8.33 14.31 -6.50
N ILE A 120 -7.85 13.23 -5.93
CA ILE A 120 -6.48 12.79 -6.03
C ILE A 120 -6.45 11.42 -6.70
N TYR A 121 -5.39 11.17 -7.45
CA TYR A 121 -5.09 9.87 -8.06
C TYR A 121 -3.75 9.38 -7.55
N PHE A 122 -3.62 8.08 -7.36
CA PHE A 122 -2.38 7.49 -6.85
C PHE A 122 -2.30 6.00 -7.22
N LEU A 123 -1.09 5.47 -7.22
CA LEU A 123 -0.88 4.03 -7.29
C LEU A 123 -1.05 3.40 -5.91
N SER A 124 -1.69 2.24 -5.85
CA SER A 124 -1.79 1.43 -4.64
C SER A 124 -1.75 -0.06 -4.97
N ASP A 125 -1.05 -0.83 -4.14
CA ASP A 125 -0.94 -2.29 -4.23
C ASP A 125 -2.00 -3.04 -3.42
N ARG A 126 -3.05 -2.37 -2.95
CA ARG A 126 -4.09 -2.91 -2.06
C ARG A 126 -4.88 -4.11 -2.62
N THR A 127 -4.88 -4.28 -3.94
CA THR A 127 -5.49 -5.43 -4.63
C THR A 127 -4.49 -6.48 -5.08
N GLY A 128 -3.24 -6.40 -4.57
CA GLY A 128 -2.19 -7.38 -4.84
C GLY A 128 -1.21 -6.97 -5.95
N SER A 129 -1.60 -6.04 -6.82
CA SER A 129 -0.72 -5.42 -7.82
C SER A 129 -0.95 -3.91 -7.84
N GLY A 130 0.02 -3.14 -8.34
CA GLY A 130 -0.11 -1.69 -8.49
C GLY A 130 -1.27 -1.35 -9.41
N GLN A 131 -2.24 -0.57 -8.93
CA GLN A 131 -3.37 -0.07 -9.73
C GLN A 131 -3.56 1.42 -9.45
N VAL A 132 -4.15 2.13 -10.40
CA VAL A 132 -4.53 3.54 -10.18
C VAL A 132 -5.81 3.57 -9.37
N TRP A 133 -5.79 4.34 -8.31
CA TRP A 133 -6.92 4.62 -7.42
C TRP A 133 -7.23 6.10 -7.41
N SER A 134 -8.46 6.46 -7.10
CA SER A 134 -8.87 7.84 -6.87
C SER A 134 -9.57 7.98 -5.53
N ALA A 135 -9.45 9.15 -4.92
CA ALA A 135 -10.15 9.52 -3.70
C ALA A 135 -10.44 11.04 -3.69
N ALA A 136 -11.29 11.48 -2.78
CA ALA A 136 -11.33 12.89 -2.39
C ALA A 136 -10.02 13.27 -1.68
N PRO A 137 -9.61 14.55 -1.63
CA PRO A 137 -8.42 15.00 -0.91
C PRO A 137 -8.41 14.68 0.59
N SER A 138 -9.58 14.42 1.16
CA SER A 138 -9.77 13.96 2.54
C SER A 138 -9.55 12.45 2.74
N GLY A 139 -9.33 11.69 1.68
CA GLY A 139 -9.26 10.22 1.68
C GLY A 139 -10.60 9.50 1.48
N ASN A 140 -11.72 10.21 1.55
CA ASN A 140 -13.05 9.63 1.33
C ASN A 140 -13.29 9.29 -0.16
N ASN A 141 -14.34 8.51 -0.43
CA ASN A 141 -14.77 8.13 -1.79
C ASN A 141 -13.65 7.41 -2.58
N LEU A 142 -12.94 6.52 -1.89
CA LEU A 142 -11.92 5.69 -2.50
C LEU A 142 -12.51 4.78 -3.58
N ALA A 143 -11.94 4.81 -4.78
CA ALA A 143 -12.38 4.00 -5.91
C ALA A 143 -11.19 3.54 -6.74
N GLN A 144 -11.23 2.28 -7.15
CA GLN A 144 -10.27 1.74 -8.13
C GLN A 144 -10.60 2.30 -9.52
N VAL A 145 -9.59 2.76 -10.22
CA VAL A 145 -9.72 3.37 -11.56
C VAL A 145 -9.26 2.41 -12.65
N THR A 146 -8.20 1.62 -12.37
CA THR A 146 -7.68 0.62 -13.30
C THR A 146 -7.76 -0.77 -12.69
N ASP A 147 -7.94 -1.77 -13.55
CA ASP A 147 -7.82 -3.19 -13.23
C ASP A 147 -7.04 -3.87 -14.37
N ILE A 148 -5.74 -3.60 -14.38
CA ILE A 148 -4.82 -4.04 -15.45
C ILE A 148 -4.10 -5.29 -14.97
N GLU A 149 -4.20 -6.37 -15.73
CA GLU A 149 -3.44 -7.59 -15.47
C GLU A 149 -1.93 -7.30 -15.45
N GLY A 150 -1.24 -7.78 -14.40
CA GLY A 150 0.18 -7.50 -14.15
C GLY A 150 0.44 -6.17 -13.45
N GLY A 151 -0.57 -5.31 -13.33
CA GLY A 151 -0.47 -4.05 -12.62
C GLY A 151 0.00 -2.88 -13.48
N VAL A 152 0.10 -1.72 -12.82
CA VAL A 152 0.54 -0.44 -13.39
C VAL A 152 1.74 0.05 -12.60
N GLU A 153 2.83 0.43 -13.25
CA GLU A 153 4.08 0.94 -12.62
C GLU A 153 4.12 2.47 -12.57
N GLY A 154 3.44 3.12 -13.50
CA GLY A 154 3.36 4.57 -13.55
C GLY A 154 2.10 5.03 -14.27
N PHE A 155 1.66 6.25 -14.01
CA PHE A 155 0.51 6.82 -14.71
C PHE A 155 0.58 8.35 -14.77
N SER A 156 -0.23 8.92 -15.65
CA SER A 156 -0.52 10.36 -15.74
C SER A 156 -1.97 10.55 -16.12
N VAL A 157 -2.64 11.50 -15.47
CA VAL A 157 -4.03 11.86 -15.76
C VAL A 157 -4.05 13.06 -16.69
N SER A 158 -4.89 13.00 -17.75
CA SER A 158 -5.08 14.13 -18.65
C SER A 158 -5.63 15.35 -17.90
N PRO A 159 -5.33 16.59 -18.35
CA PRO A 159 -5.89 17.80 -17.74
C PRO A 159 -7.43 17.83 -17.72
N SER A 160 -8.09 17.21 -18.69
CA SER A 160 -9.55 17.05 -18.74
C SER A 160 -10.08 15.98 -17.77
N GLY A 161 -9.21 15.10 -17.25
CA GLY A 161 -9.58 14.01 -16.36
C GLY A 161 -10.30 12.85 -17.03
N ASP A 162 -10.40 12.83 -18.37
CA ASP A 162 -11.11 11.83 -19.15
C ASP A 162 -10.23 10.68 -19.64
N ARG A 163 -8.89 10.82 -19.53
CA ARG A 163 -7.92 9.84 -19.97
C ARG A 163 -6.84 9.63 -18.93
N ILE A 164 -6.30 8.40 -18.89
CA ILE A 164 -5.14 8.02 -18.11
C ILE A 164 -4.16 7.36 -19.07
N LEU A 165 -2.95 7.90 -19.13
CA LEU A 165 -1.78 7.22 -19.65
C LEU A 165 -1.21 6.36 -18.51
N TYR A 166 -0.83 5.12 -18.78
CA TYR A 166 -0.17 4.28 -17.80
C TYR A 166 0.99 3.48 -18.41
N ILE A 167 1.94 3.12 -17.56
CA ILE A 167 3.07 2.28 -17.89
C ILE A 167 2.87 0.93 -17.21
N LYS A 168 3.06 -0.15 -17.95
CA LYS A 168 3.07 -1.52 -17.42
C LYS A 168 4.20 -2.33 -18.02
N ARG A 169 4.66 -3.35 -17.32
CA ARG A 169 5.59 -4.31 -17.88
C ARG A 169 4.87 -5.29 -18.81
N VAL A 170 5.45 -5.54 -19.97
CA VAL A 170 4.94 -6.51 -20.92
C VAL A 170 6.02 -7.56 -21.20
N PRO A 171 5.68 -8.86 -21.24
CA PRO A 171 6.65 -9.88 -21.60
C PRO A 171 7.04 -9.73 -23.08
N VAL A 172 8.32 -9.58 -23.34
CA VAL A 172 8.87 -9.46 -24.70
C VAL A 172 9.37 -10.82 -25.19
N VAL A 173 9.94 -11.61 -24.29
CA VAL A 173 10.51 -12.91 -24.61
C VAL A 173 10.01 -13.95 -23.62
N LYS A 174 9.63 -15.13 -24.12
CA LYS A 174 9.32 -16.28 -23.26
C LYS A 174 10.63 -16.89 -22.75
N ARG A 175 10.86 -16.79 -21.44
CA ARG A 175 12.06 -17.30 -20.78
C ARG A 175 11.79 -18.18 -19.57
N SER A 176 10.52 -18.36 -19.19
CA SER A 176 10.20 -19.29 -18.10
C SER A 176 10.19 -20.73 -18.60
N SER A 177 10.66 -21.63 -17.76
CA SER A 177 10.62 -23.08 -18.10
C SER A 177 9.19 -23.58 -18.28
N SER A 178 8.21 -23.02 -17.58
CA SER A 178 6.80 -23.41 -17.73
C SER A 178 6.19 -22.95 -19.06
N GLU A 179 6.69 -21.89 -19.67
CA GLU A 179 6.27 -21.43 -21.01
C GLU A 179 6.92 -22.22 -22.12
N LEU A 180 8.19 -22.62 -21.94
CA LEU A 180 8.93 -23.41 -22.92
C LEU A 180 8.63 -24.91 -22.83
N TYR A 181 8.33 -25.39 -21.62
CA TYR A 181 8.07 -26.79 -21.31
C TYR A 181 6.76 -26.90 -20.54
N SER A 182 5.66 -27.14 -21.23
CA SER A 182 4.30 -27.18 -20.65
C SER A 182 4.10 -28.30 -19.64
N ASP A 183 4.92 -29.34 -19.65
CA ASP A 183 4.96 -30.44 -18.68
C ASP A 183 5.63 -30.06 -17.36
N LEU A 184 6.37 -28.95 -17.31
CA LEU A 184 7.06 -28.44 -16.14
C LEU A 184 6.33 -27.26 -15.46
N GLY A 185 5.00 -27.26 -15.43
CA GLY A 185 4.18 -26.14 -14.95
C GLY A 185 4.42 -25.66 -13.50
N ARG A 186 5.16 -26.44 -12.69
CA ARG A 186 5.61 -26.03 -11.36
C ARG A 186 7.03 -25.47 -11.30
N SER A 187 7.77 -25.58 -12.41
CA SER A 187 9.13 -25.07 -12.45
C SER A 187 9.13 -23.54 -12.45
N LYS A 188 9.96 -22.96 -11.60
CA LYS A 188 10.28 -21.53 -11.56
C LYS A 188 11.68 -21.23 -12.12
N ALA A 189 12.30 -22.21 -12.75
CA ALA A 189 13.61 -22.02 -13.37
C ALA A 189 13.49 -21.04 -14.54
N LYS A 190 14.45 -20.14 -14.65
CA LYS A 190 14.59 -19.24 -15.81
C LYS A 190 15.65 -19.79 -16.72
N ILE A 191 15.46 -19.64 -18.03
CA ILE A 191 16.39 -20.06 -19.06
C ILE A 191 16.92 -18.80 -19.73
N TYR A 192 18.23 -18.67 -19.78
CA TYR A 192 18.93 -17.53 -20.35
C TYR A 192 19.84 -18.01 -21.49
N ASP A 193 19.74 -17.33 -22.60
CA ASP A 193 20.56 -17.59 -23.80
C ASP A 193 21.59 -16.48 -24.03
N ASP A 194 21.49 -15.38 -23.26
CA ASP A 194 22.33 -14.19 -23.39
C ASP A 194 23.18 -13.93 -22.15
N LEU A 195 24.22 -13.09 -22.31
CA LEU A 195 25.18 -12.78 -21.21
C LEU A 195 24.65 -11.85 -20.12
N MET A 196 23.66 -11.01 -20.41
CA MET A 196 23.10 -10.02 -19.46
C MET A 196 21.87 -10.55 -18.74
N GLU A 197 22.06 -11.60 -17.97
CA GLU A 197 20.99 -12.30 -17.25
C GLU A 197 20.57 -11.59 -15.95
N ARG A 198 21.45 -10.76 -15.40
CA ARG A 198 21.23 -10.04 -14.15
C ARG A 198 21.65 -8.60 -14.25
N HIS A 199 20.78 -7.71 -13.81
CA HIS A 199 21.07 -6.29 -13.69
C HIS A 199 20.96 -5.87 -12.22
N TRP A 200 22.07 -5.48 -11.60
CA TRP A 200 22.17 -5.13 -10.17
C TRP A 200 21.67 -6.26 -9.26
N ASP A 201 20.48 -6.09 -8.68
CA ASP A 201 19.86 -6.98 -7.70
C ASP A 201 18.68 -7.79 -8.24
N TYR A 202 18.30 -7.60 -9.51
CA TYR A 202 17.23 -8.36 -10.16
C TYR A 202 17.70 -9.14 -11.37
N TRP A 203 17.02 -10.24 -11.64
CA TRP A 203 17.22 -11.07 -12.82
C TRP A 203 16.37 -10.54 -13.95
N ASP A 204 16.94 -10.51 -15.15
CA ASP A 204 16.15 -10.23 -16.36
C ASP A 204 15.03 -11.26 -16.49
N ASP A 205 13.78 -10.82 -16.55
CA ASP A 205 12.60 -11.66 -16.69
C ASP A 205 12.05 -11.67 -18.13
N GLY A 206 12.75 -11.02 -19.06
CA GLY A 206 12.33 -10.89 -20.44
C GLY A 206 11.14 -9.95 -20.64
N SER A 207 10.86 -9.08 -19.67
CA SER A 207 9.84 -8.04 -19.79
C SER A 207 10.47 -6.68 -20.11
N ALA A 208 9.67 -5.79 -20.68
CA ALA A 208 10.01 -4.40 -20.91
C ALA A 208 8.82 -3.51 -20.57
N ASP A 209 9.09 -2.24 -20.31
CA ASP A 209 8.03 -1.26 -20.09
C ASP A 209 7.27 -1.03 -21.38
N GLY A 210 5.94 -1.08 -21.31
CA GLY A 210 5.01 -0.82 -22.40
C GLY A 210 4.06 0.32 -22.01
N GLU A 211 3.76 1.17 -22.97
CA GLU A 211 2.83 2.31 -22.83
C GLU A 211 1.44 1.97 -23.38
#